data_67ffd2bf184ccdc6a742baf6117ab42e
#
_entry.id   67ffd2bf184ccdc6a742baf6117ab42e
#
_cell.length_a   1.000
_cell.length_b   1.000
_cell.length_c   1.000
_cell.angle_alpha   90.00
_cell.angle_beta   90.00
_cell.angle_gamma   90.00
#
_symmetry.space_group_name_H-M   'P 1'
#
loop_
_entity.id
_entity.type
_entity.pdbx_description
1 polymer ?
#
loop_
_entity_poly.entity_id
_entity_poly.type
_entity_poly.pdbx_seq_one_letter_code
_entity_poly.pdbx_strand_id
1 'polypeptide(L)'
;VLMRCLYRVRPYELEKGSANALHHKWRDICIESLTSAHPKYSYAQLCRGIVEDFDAFPIDETLRKPRVGVVGEILVKYMPLANNHVVDLLEREGAEAVVPDLLDFFAATIYEQDFKHTHLGKGWTASASAKLGIPALQRMRRPAIEALKASKRFDPPMAINHVAELAKPFLDRKSTRL
;
A
#
# COMPACT_ATOMS: atom_id res chain seq x y z
N VAL A 1 5.09 -3.29 0.15
CA VAL A 1 5.88 -3.24 -1.09
C VAL A 1 5.43 -4.33 -2.04
N LEU A 2 5.57 -5.63 -1.68
CA LEU A 2 5.37 -6.77 -2.56
C LEU A 2 3.99 -6.77 -3.28
N MET A 3 2.88 -6.61 -2.54
CA MET A 3 1.54 -6.55 -3.15
C MET A 3 1.34 -5.32 -4.05
N ARG A 4 1.91 -4.16 -3.68
CA ARG A 4 1.87 -2.95 -4.50
C ARG A 4 2.54 -3.18 -5.86
N CYS A 5 3.71 -3.81 -5.87
CA CYS A 5 4.42 -4.14 -7.09
C CYS A 5 3.64 -5.17 -7.93
N LEU A 6 3.12 -6.23 -7.32
CA LEU A 6 2.32 -7.24 -8.01
C LEU A 6 1.11 -6.62 -8.73
N TYR A 7 0.26 -5.88 -8.02
CA TYR A 7 -0.96 -5.31 -8.59
C TYR A 7 -0.68 -4.28 -9.70
N ARG A 8 0.49 -3.66 -9.67
CA ARG A 8 0.91 -2.72 -10.72
C ARG A 8 1.39 -3.42 -11.99
N VAL A 9 2.02 -4.61 -11.91
CA VAL A 9 2.60 -5.28 -13.08
C VAL A 9 1.73 -6.40 -13.63
N ARG A 10 1.01 -7.15 -12.76
CA ARG A 10 0.23 -8.32 -13.14
C ARG A 10 -0.81 -8.05 -14.26
N PRO A 11 -1.54 -6.91 -14.27
CA PRO A 11 -2.48 -6.61 -15.35
C PRO A 11 -1.83 -6.43 -16.72
N TYR A 12 -0.52 -6.24 -16.77
CA TYR A 12 0.27 -5.93 -17.98
C TYR A 12 1.29 -7.01 -18.32
N GLU A 13 1.32 -8.14 -17.57
CA GLU A 13 2.29 -9.22 -17.81
C GLU A 13 2.18 -9.78 -19.23
N LEU A 14 3.35 -10.02 -19.86
CA LEU A 14 3.41 -10.61 -21.20
C LEU A 14 3.09 -12.11 -21.18
N GLU A 15 3.52 -12.80 -20.13
CA GLU A 15 3.24 -14.21 -19.90
C GLU A 15 2.36 -14.37 -18.67
N LYS A 16 1.15 -14.88 -18.90
CA LYS A 16 0.14 -15.01 -17.85
C LYS A 16 0.62 -15.89 -16.70
N GLY A 17 0.61 -15.33 -15.49
CA GLY A 17 1.00 -16.01 -14.25
C GLY A 17 2.45 -15.79 -13.85
N SER A 18 3.29 -15.21 -14.73
CA SER A 18 4.70 -14.93 -14.41
C SER A 18 4.88 -13.90 -13.29
N ALA A 19 3.99 -12.90 -13.19
CA ALA A 19 3.99 -11.94 -12.08
C ALA A 19 3.66 -12.62 -10.74
N ASN A 20 2.74 -13.59 -10.73
CA ASN A 20 2.44 -14.37 -9.55
C ASN A 20 3.63 -15.28 -9.15
N ALA A 21 4.34 -15.85 -10.12
CA ALA A 21 5.54 -16.64 -9.85
C ALA A 21 6.64 -15.80 -9.17
N LEU A 22 6.87 -14.58 -9.68
CA LEU A 22 7.80 -13.63 -9.06
C LEU A 22 7.35 -13.22 -7.65
N HIS A 23 6.05 -12.98 -7.46
CA HIS A 23 5.48 -12.71 -6.15
C HIS A 23 5.72 -13.88 -5.17
N HIS A 24 5.49 -15.12 -5.58
CA HIS A 24 5.72 -16.30 -4.73
C HIS A 24 7.20 -16.43 -4.34
N LYS A 25 8.12 -16.24 -5.29
CA LYS A 25 9.56 -16.21 -5.00
C LYS A 25 9.88 -15.22 -3.87
N TRP A 26 9.42 -13.98 -3.98
CA TRP A 26 9.71 -12.95 -2.98
C TRP A 26 8.97 -13.15 -1.67
N ARG A 27 7.74 -13.67 -1.71
CA ARG A 27 6.99 -14.08 -0.51
C ARG A 27 7.78 -15.09 0.31
N ASP A 28 8.31 -16.12 -0.34
CA ASP A 28 9.05 -17.20 0.32
C ASP A 28 10.37 -16.70 0.91
N ILE A 29 11.10 -15.82 0.20
CA ILE A 29 12.29 -15.14 0.72
C ILE A 29 11.95 -14.26 1.93
N CYS A 30 10.83 -13.54 1.90
CA CYS A 30 10.39 -12.73 3.04
C CYS A 30 10.03 -13.59 4.26
N ILE A 31 9.32 -14.71 4.05
CA ILE A 31 8.98 -15.65 5.14
C ILE A 31 10.26 -16.22 5.75
N GLU A 32 11.20 -16.70 4.93
CA GLU A 32 12.49 -17.21 5.41
C GLU A 32 13.25 -16.16 6.23
N SER A 33 13.29 -14.91 5.75
CA SER A 33 13.98 -13.81 6.44
C SER A 33 13.32 -13.44 7.78
N LEU A 34 12.00 -13.65 7.93
CA LEU A 34 11.28 -13.38 9.18
C LEU A 34 11.36 -14.53 10.18
N THR A 35 11.53 -15.75 9.72
CA THR A 35 11.54 -16.96 10.56
C THR A 35 12.94 -17.43 10.93
N SER A 36 13.96 -17.00 10.18
CA SER A 36 15.35 -17.36 10.42
C SER A 36 15.95 -16.60 11.59
N ALA A 37 16.71 -17.29 12.46
CA ALA A 37 17.53 -16.65 13.49
C ALA A 37 18.68 -15.80 12.89
N HIS A 38 19.10 -16.12 11.67
CA HIS A 38 20.15 -15.42 10.92
C HIS A 38 19.64 -15.07 9.51
N PRO A 39 18.82 -14.01 9.36
CA PRO A 39 18.25 -13.66 8.06
C PRO A 39 19.32 -13.28 7.04
N LYS A 40 19.23 -13.85 5.85
CA LYS A 40 20.15 -13.57 4.75
C LYS A 40 20.04 -12.11 4.26
N TYR A 41 18.84 -11.54 4.35
CA TYR A 41 18.56 -10.18 3.87
C TYR A 41 17.97 -9.32 5.00
N SER A 42 18.49 -8.10 5.11
CA SER A 42 17.86 -7.07 5.94
C SER A 42 16.56 -6.58 5.30
N TYR A 43 15.69 -5.95 6.09
CA TYR A 43 14.45 -5.36 5.60
C TYR A 43 14.66 -4.39 4.42
N ALA A 44 15.71 -3.57 4.48
CA ALA A 44 16.04 -2.65 3.39
C ALA A 44 16.47 -3.37 2.10
N GLN A 45 17.22 -4.47 2.22
CA GLN A 45 17.61 -5.29 1.08
C GLN A 45 16.41 -6.00 0.46
N LEU A 46 15.48 -6.52 1.30
CA LEU A 46 14.22 -7.11 0.81
C LEU A 46 13.39 -6.09 0.02
N CYS A 47 13.19 -4.89 0.57
CA CYS A 47 12.43 -3.85 -0.11
C CYS A 47 13.06 -3.48 -1.46
N ARG A 48 14.38 -3.32 -1.50
CA ARG A 48 15.12 -2.98 -2.72
C ARG A 48 15.04 -4.11 -3.75
N GLY A 49 15.35 -5.35 -3.37
CA GLY A 49 15.33 -6.48 -4.29
C GLY A 49 13.95 -6.74 -4.88
N ILE A 50 12.86 -6.61 -4.07
CA ILE A 50 11.49 -6.70 -4.57
C ILE A 50 11.25 -5.64 -5.65
N VAL A 51 11.58 -4.38 -5.35
CA VAL A 51 11.32 -3.27 -6.29
C VAL A 51 12.14 -3.44 -7.57
N GLU A 52 13.43 -3.79 -7.47
CA GLU A 52 14.32 -4.00 -8.61
C GLU A 52 13.82 -5.11 -9.53
N ASP A 53 13.46 -6.28 -8.97
CA ASP A 53 12.96 -7.42 -9.78
C ASP A 53 11.63 -7.08 -10.47
N PHE A 54 10.71 -6.39 -9.79
CA PHE A 54 9.43 -5.98 -10.37
C PHE A 54 9.57 -4.78 -11.33
N ASP A 55 10.56 -3.92 -11.14
CA ASP A 55 10.85 -2.81 -12.05
C ASP A 55 11.45 -3.32 -13.38
N ALA A 56 12.25 -4.38 -13.30
CA ALA A 56 12.79 -5.09 -14.45
C ALA A 56 11.81 -6.09 -15.09
N PHE A 57 10.66 -6.34 -14.45
CA PHE A 57 9.70 -7.35 -14.91
C PHE A 57 9.11 -6.97 -16.28
N PRO A 58 9.08 -7.93 -17.26
CA PRO A 58 8.58 -7.67 -18.61
C PRO A 58 7.05 -7.47 -18.61
N ILE A 59 6.61 -6.31 -19.09
CA ILE A 59 5.20 -5.96 -19.25
C ILE A 59 4.93 -5.39 -20.63
N ASP A 60 3.69 -5.42 -21.06
CA ASP A 60 3.24 -4.69 -22.24
C ASP A 60 3.09 -3.20 -21.90
N GLU A 61 4.07 -2.40 -22.29
CA GLU A 61 4.11 -0.96 -22.06
C GLU A 61 3.16 -0.16 -22.98
N THR A 62 2.58 -0.81 -23.98
CA THR A 62 1.62 -0.17 -24.89
C THR A 62 0.21 -0.12 -24.30
N LEU A 63 -0.12 -1.04 -23.40
CA LEU A 63 -1.42 -1.10 -22.74
C LEU A 63 -1.61 0.05 -21.75
N ARG A 64 -2.82 0.56 -21.73
CA ARG A 64 -3.29 1.53 -20.71
C ARG A 64 -4.62 1.05 -20.18
N LYS A 65 -4.65 0.69 -18.90
CA LYS A 65 -5.86 0.21 -18.22
C LYS A 65 -6.38 1.27 -17.25
N PRO A 66 -7.70 1.39 -17.08
CA PRO A 66 -8.26 2.26 -16.05
C PRO A 66 -7.82 1.80 -14.67
N ARG A 67 -7.41 2.74 -13.82
CA ARG A 67 -7.00 2.46 -12.44
C ARG A 67 -8.20 2.58 -11.51
N VAL A 68 -8.50 1.52 -10.79
CA VAL A 68 -9.65 1.44 -9.89
C VAL A 68 -9.19 1.27 -8.45
N GLY A 69 -9.53 2.23 -7.59
CA GLY A 69 -9.21 2.19 -6.16
C GLY A 69 -10.11 1.20 -5.41
N VAL A 70 -9.50 0.24 -4.71
CA VAL A 70 -10.21 -0.66 -3.79
C VAL A 70 -10.21 -0.04 -2.41
N VAL A 71 -11.37 0.42 -1.96
CA VAL A 71 -11.57 1.10 -0.68
C VAL A 71 -12.54 0.32 0.19
N GLY A 72 -12.62 0.64 1.48
CA GLY A 72 -13.54 0.02 2.41
C GLY A 72 -12.88 -0.35 3.75
N GLU A 73 -13.59 -1.14 4.51
CA GLU A 73 -13.16 -1.67 5.81
C GLU A 73 -11.96 -2.64 5.63
N ILE A 74 -11.18 -2.83 6.67
CA ILE A 74 -9.91 -3.58 6.63
C ILE A 74 -10.09 -5.01 6.10
N LEU A 75 -11.08 -5.75 6.59
CA LEU A 75 -11.33 -7.13 6.13
C LEU A 75 -11.78 -7.15 4.68
N VAL A 76 -12.73 -6.30 4.31
CA VAL A 76 -13.22 -6.19 2.93
C VAL A 76 -12.10 -5.80 1.97
N LYS A 77 -11.19 -4.93 2.38
CA LYS A 77 -10.11 -4.47 1.51
C LYS A 77 -9.00 -5.51 1.30
N TYR A 78 -8.63 -6.26 2.35
CA TYR A 78 -7.43 -7.10 2.32
C TYR A 78 -7.70 -8.60 2.36
N MET A 79 -8.95 -9.03 2.51
CA MET A 79 -9.33 -10.44 2.54
C MET A 79 -10.10 -10.82 1.27
N PRO A 80 -9.47 -11.52 0.31
CA PRO A 80 -10.12 -11.88 -0.96
C PRO A 80 -11.44 -12.64 -0.79
N LEU A 81 -11.53 -13.54 0.20
CA LEU A 81 -12.77 -14.27 0.50
C LEU A 81 -13.90 -13.36 0.99
N ALA A 82 -13.58 -12.28 1.70
CA ALA A 82 -14.58 -11.33 2.20
C ALA A 82 -15.06 -10.33 1.13
N ASN A 83 -14.27 -10.12 0.06
CA ASN A 83 -14.57 -9.16 -1.01
C ASN A 83 -14.84 -9.82 -2.36
N ASN A 84 -15.13 -11.13 -2.37
CA ASN A 84 -15.41 -11.90 -3.61
C ASN A 84 -14.29 -11.78 -4.65
N HIS A 85 -13.01 -11.76 -4.21
CA HIS A 85 -11.84 -11.63 -5.08
C HIS A 85 -11.91 -10.40 -6.00
N VAL A 86 -12.28 -9.24 -5.44
CA VAL A 86 -12.52 -8.01 -6.21
C VAL A 86 -11.33 -7.58 -7.06
N VAL A 87 -10.11 -7.79 -6.61
CA VAL A 87 -8.91 -7.46 -7.39
C VAL A 87 -8.82 -8.31 -8.65
N ASP A 88 -9.04 -9.63 -8.51
CA ASP A 88 -9.00 -10.56 -9.64
C ASP A 88 -10.16 -10.27 -10.61
N LEU A 89 -11.33 -9.85 -10.09
CA LEU A 89 -12.46 -9.40 -10.91
C LEU A 89 -12.09 -8.16 -11.72
N LEU A 90 -11.54 -7.13 -11.07
CA LEU A 90 -11.14 -5.88 -11.75
C LEU A 90 -10.12 -6.14 -12.86
N GLU A 91 -9.11 -6.97 -12.58
CA GLU A 91 -8.09 -7.31 -13.57
C GLU A 91 -8.68 -8.11 -14.76
N ARG A 92 -9.60 -9.03 -14.50
CA ARG A 92 -10.31 -9.79 -15.54
C ARG A 92 -11.17 -8.88 -16.41
N GLU A 93 -11.79 -7.86 -15.84
CA GLU A 93 -12.57 -6.84 -16.56
C GLU A 93 -11.68 -5.76 -17.23
N GLY A 94 -10.36 -5.95 -17.21
CA GLY A 94 -9.41 -5.08 -17.91
C GLY A 94 -8.96 -3.84 -17.16
N ALA A 95 -9.15 -3.77 -15.85
CA ALA A 95 -8.68 -2.66 -15.01
C ALA A 95 -7.36 -2.98 -14.28
N GLU A 96 -6.70 -1.93 -13.77
CA GLU A 96 -5.61 -2.03 -12.80
C GLU A 96 -6.17 -1.74 -11.40
N ALA A 97 -6.09 -2.71 -10.49
CA ALA A 97 -6.54 -2.52 -9.12
C ALA A 97 -5.49 -1.75 -8.30
N VAL A 98 -5.94 -0.69 -7.63
CA VAL A 98 -5.10 0.10 -6.72
C VAL A 98 -5.57 -0.14 -5.29
N VAL A 99 -4.82 -0.94 -4.55
CA VAL A 99 -5.11 -1.26 -3.14
C VAL A 99 -4.13 -0.49 -2.25
N PRO A 100 -4.60 0.39 -1.36
CA PRO A 100 -3.75 1.07 -0.39
C PRO A 100 -2.98 0.08 0.48
N ASP A 101 -1.79 0.44 0.93
CA ASP A 101 -1.00 -0.39 1.82
C ASP A 101 -1.69 -0.55 3.19
N LEU A 102 -1.50 -1.68 3.85
CA LEU A 102 -2.05 -1.90 5.20
C LEU A 102 -1.54 -0.84 6.20
N LEU A 103 -0.30 -0.39 6.05
CA LEU A 103 0.26 0.69 6.88
C LEU A 103 -0.43 2.04 6.64
N ASP A 104 -0.98 2.29 5.45
CA ASP A 104 -1.78 3.48 5.17
C ASP A 104 -3.11 3.44 5.95
N PHE A 105 -3.70 2.25 6.12
CA PHE A 105 -4.87 2.08 6.97
C PHE A 105 -4.57 2.45 8.44
N PHE A 106 -3.46 1.95 9.00
CA PHE A 106 -3.06 2.31 10.36
C PHE A 106 -2.72 3.80 10.49
N ALA A 107 -2.03 4.39 9.50
CA ALA A 107 -1.76 5.83 9.48
C ALA A 107 -3.05 6.65 9.47
N ALA A 108 -4.06 6.24 8.69
CA ALA A 108 -5.37 6.89 8.65
C ALA A 108 -6.10 6.80 9.99
N THR A 109 -6.08 5.62 10.64
CA THR A 109 -6.67 5.42 11.96
C THR A 109 -6.03 6.32 13.03
N ILE A 110 -4.69 6.44 13.00
CA ILE A 110 -3.96 7.32 13.93
C ILE A 110 -4.30 8.80 13.63
N TYR A 111 -4.33 9.18 12.35
CA TYR A 111 -4.71 10.54 11.93
C TYR A 111 -6.13 10.90 12.35
N GLU A 112 -7.07 9.97 12.25
CA GLU A 112 -8.45 10.16 12.69
C GLU A 112 -8.56 10.47 14.18
N GLN A 113 -7.70 9.90 15.04
CA GLN A 113 -7.69 10.22 16.47
C GLN A 113 -7.27 11.68 16.72
N ASP A 114 -6.28 12.18 15.99
CA ASP A 114 -5.86 13.59 16.07
C ASP A 114 -6.95 14.53 15.57
N PHE A 115 -7.62 14.18 14.48
CA PHE A 115 -8.76 14.91 13.95
C PHE A 115 -9.90 14.99 14.97
N LYS A 116 -10.24 13.87 15.62
CA LYS A 116 -11.27 13.80 16.67
C LYS A 116 -10.90 14.63 17.90
N HIS A 117 -9.62 14.68 18.26
CA HIS A 117 -9.16 15.57 19.33
C HIS A 117 -9.39 17.04 18.97
N THR A 118 -8.93 17.44 17.78
CA THR A 118 -8.95 18.85 17.33
C THR A 118 -10.36 19.38 17.11
N HIS A 119 -11.28 18.54 16.60
CA HIS A 119 -12.61 18.99 16.16
C HIS A 119 -13.75 18.55 17.07
N LEU A 120 -13.56 17.49 17.86
CA LEU A 120 -14.61 16.89 18.71
C LEU A 120 -14.26 16.92 20.21
N GLY A 121 -13.17 17.59 20.60
CA GLY A 121 -12.80 17.76 22.01
C GLY A 121 -12.40 16.47 22.74
N LYS A 122 -11.98 15.42 22.01
CA LYS A 122 -11.45 14.19 22.65
C LYS A 122 -10.14 14.47 23.39
N GLY A 123 -9.87 13.67 24.42
CA GLY A 123 -8.74 13.87 25.32
C GLY A 123 -7.38 13.99 24.62
N TRP A 124 -6.46 14.75 25.22
CA TRP A 124 -5.14 15.08 24.68
C TRP A 124 -4.23 13.86 24.41
N THR A 125 -4.48 12.73 25.07
CA THR A 125 -3.73 11.47 24.84
C THR A 125 -3.85 10.95 23.40
N ALA A 126 -5.01 11.18 22.77
CA ALA A 126 -5.24 10.80 21.38
C ALA A 126 -4.37 11.61 20.41
N SER A 127 -4.25 12.92 20.64
CA SER A 127 -3.35 13.79 19.84
C SER A 127 -1.87 13.47 20.08
N ALA A 128 -1.47 13.21 21.32
CA ALA A 128 -0.11 12.83 21.65
C ALA A 128 0.30 11.50 20.97
N SER A 129 -0.60 10.50 20.96
CA SER A 129 -0.36 9.23 20.29
C SER A 129 -0.21 9.40 18.77
N ALA A 130 -0.97 10.30 18.16
CA ALA A 130 -0.87 10.60 16.73
C ALA A 130 0.45 11.30 16.38
N LYS A 131 0.86 12.30 17.19
CA LYS A 131 2.11 13.04 16.99
C LYS A 131 3.36 12.18 17.08
N LEU A 132 3.35 11.12 17.87
CA LEU A 132 4.45 10.17 17.98
C LEU A 132 4.30 8.98 17.01
N GLY A 133 3.09 8.48 16.83
CA GLY A 133 2.79 7.29 16.05
C GLY A 133 3.01 7.46 14.55
N ILE A 134 2.58 8.59 13.96
CA ILE A 134 2.76 8.84 12.53
C ILE A 134 4.25 8.93 12.14
N PRO A 135 5.10 9.72 12.82
CA PRO A 135 6.54 9.74 12.53
C PRO A 135 7.23 8.37 12.75
N ALA A 136 6.87 7.64 13.80
CA ALA A 136 7.40 6.31 14.05
C ALA A 136 7.05 5.34 12.90
N LEU A 137 5.79 5.33 12.46
CA LEU A 137 5.33 4.54 11.32
C LEU A 137 6.07 4.91 10.03
N GLN A 138 6.24 6.21 9.76
CA GLN A 138 7.01 6.70 8.60
C GLN A 138 8.47 6.28 8.66
N ARG A 139 9.09 6.30 9.85
CA ARG A 139 10.46 5.82 10.04
C ARG A 139 10.58 4.32 9.76
N MET A 140 9.64 3.51 10.22
CA MET A 140 9.63 2.06 9.96
C MET A 140 9.50 1.74 8.48
N ARG A 141 8.68 2.48 7.73
CA ARG A 141 8.45 2.24 6.30
C ARG A 141 9.46 2.94 5.39
N ARG A 142 10.41 3.70 5.95
CA ARG A 142 11.42 4.46 5.19
C ARG A 142 12.18 3.61 4.15
N PRO A 143 12.69 2.40 4.45
CA PRO A 143 13.36 1.58 3.45
C PRO A 143 12.48 1.21 2.25
N ALA A 144 11.19 0.94 2.50
CA ALA A 144 10.22 0.68 1.44
C ALA A 144 9.96 1.92 0.57
N ILE A 145 9.82 3.10 1.21
CA ILE A 145 9.64 4.37 0.51
C ILE A 145 10.87 4.70 -0.34
N GLU A 146 12.07 4.51 0.18
CA GLU A 146 13.32 4.77 -0.55
C GLU A 146 13.48 3.83 -1.76
N ALA A 147 13.16 2.54 -1.60
CA ALA A 147 13.17 1.59 -2.71
C ALA A 147 12.17 1.99 -3.81
N LEU A 148 10.93 2.33 -3.44
CA LEU A 148 9.91 2.76 -4.40
C LEU A 148 10.24 4.08 -5.09
N LYS A 149 10.88 5.04 -4.39
CA LYS A 149 11.34 6.30 -4.99
C LYS A 149 12.45 6.11 -6.04
N ALA A 150 13.24 5.06 -5.90
CA ALA A 150 14.29 4.74 -6.87
C ALA A 150 13.75 4.05 -8.14
N SER A 151 12.51 3.57 -8.10
CA SER A 151 11.84 2.90 -9.21
C SER A 151 11.40 3.88 -10.29
N LYS A 152 11.36 3.41 -11.52
CA LYS A 152 10.76 4.11 -12.67
C LYS A 152 9.26 3.81 -12.84
N ARG A 153 8.76 2.76 -12.19
CA ARG A 153 7.43 2.19 -12.41
C ARG A 153 6.50 2.36 -11.22
N PHE A 154 7.04 2.45 -10.01
CA PHE A 154 6.26 2.45 -8.78
C PHE A 154 6.34 3.79 -8.05
N ASP A 155 5.19 4.32 -7.68
CA ASP A 155 5.11 5.49 -6.82
C ASP A 155 5.18 5.09 -5.33
N PRO A 156 5.91 5.84 -4.49
CA PRO A 156 5.85 5.65 -3.05
C PRO A 156 4.46 6.01 -2.52
N PRO A 157 4.05 5.40 -1.39
CA PRO A 157 2.80 5.79 -0.74
C PRO A 157 2.86 7.24 -0.26
N MET A 158 1.78 7.98 -0.47
CA MET A 158 1.66 9.36 0.01
C MET A 158 1.53 9.40 1.54
N ALA A 159 2.05 10.48 2.15
CA ALA A 159 1.82 10.73 3.56
C ALA A 159 0.33 11.01 3.82
N ILE A 160 -0.22 10.47 4.92
CA ILE A 160 -1.65 10.59 5.24
C ILE A 160 -2.13 12.04 5.30
N ASN A 161 -1.31 12.96 5.81
CA ASN A 161 -1.63 14.38 5.86
C ASN A 161 -1.84 14.97 4.46
N HIS A 162 -1.00 14.56 3.51
CA HIS A 162 -1.13 15.02 2.11
C HIS A 162 -2.38 14.43 1.45
N VAL A 163 -2.69 13.16 1.70
CA VAL A 163 -3.94 12.54 1.24
C VAL A 163 -5.16 13.29 1.79
N ALA A 164 -5.14 13.64 3.09
CA ALA A 164 -6.21 14.39 3.72
C ALA A 164 -6.39 15.78 3.10
N GLU A 165 -5.31 16.49 2.80
CA GLU A 165 -5.38 17.78 2.10
C GLU A 165 -5.96 17.66 0.69
N LEU A 166 -5.55 16.65 -0.08
CA LEU A 166 -6.08 16.39 -1.43
C LEU A 166 -7.57 16.02 -1.41
N ALA A 167 -8.05 15.42 -0.33
CA ALA A 167 -9.46 15.04 -0.18
C ALA A 167 -10.38 16.22 0.15
N LYS A 168 -9.87 17.29 0.76
CA LYS A 168 -10.68 18.45 1.22
C LYS A 168 -11.60 19.06 0.15
N PRO A 169 -11.18 19.25 -1.12
CA PRO A 169 -12.06 19.81 -2.15
C PRO A 169 -13.24 18.91 -2.51
N PHE A 170 -13.14 17.60 -2.26
CA PHE A 170 -14.13 16.60 -2.62
C PHE A 170 -15.06 16.22 -1.45
N LEU A 171 -14.69 16.60 -0.22
CA LEU A 171 -15.49 16.34 0.98
C LEU A 171 -16.36 17.54 1.29
N ASP A 172 -17.68 17.37 1.26
CA ASP A 172 -18.60 18.40 1.75
C ASP A 172 -18.36 18.62 3.26
N ARG A 173 -18.35 19.89 3.69
CA ARG A 173 -18.20 20.27 5.10
C ARG A 173 -19.25 19.60 6.02
N LYS A 174 -20.39 19.16 5.47
CA LYS A 174 -21.43 18.45 6.21
C LYS A 174 -21.11 16.97 6.43
N SER A 175 -20.39 16.30 5.51
CA SER A 175 -20.00 14.90 5.64
C SER A 175 -18.83 14.67 6.60
N THR A 176 -18.12 15.72 7.00
CA THR A 176 -17.06 15.66 8.02
C THR A 176 -17.56 15.79 9.46
N ARG A 177 -18.88 15.84 9.66
CA ARG A 177 -19.53 15.93 10.98
C ARG A 177 -20.08 14.59 11.49
N LEU A 178 -19.67 13.48 10.90
CA LEU A 178 -20.00 12.14 11.41
C LEU A 178 -18.99 11.65 12.44
#